data_5e9867502c9b9a574afb6bf00d888916
#
_entry.id   5e9867502c9b9a574afb6bf00d888916
#
_cell.length_a   1.000
_cell.length_b   1.000
_cell.length_c   1.000
_cell.angle_alpha   90.00
_cell.angle_beta   90.00
_cell.angle_gamma   90.00
#
_symmetry.space_group_name_H-M   'P 1'
#
loop_
_entity.id
_entity.type
_entity.pdbx_description
1 polymer ?
#
loop_
_entity_poly.entity_id
_entity_poly.type
_entity_poly.pdbx_seq_one_letter_code
_entity_poly.pdbx_strand_id
1 'polypeptide(L)'
;RDAQESRGLGDVYKRQIDCFIYIGGNDSMDTVDKLSKYLNAKGITDITVVGAPKTIDNDLCGTDHCPGFGSAAKYIGTTFAELERDCHVYATKAVTIVEVMGRDAGWLTAASCLARANGAKGPDFIYLCEVPFSIDTFLKDVKAKLEEQDAVIIAVSEGVKNKDGRYISEEVQSSAVDSFGHSYIAGAAKVLEDAVRNEIGCKVRSIELNLMQRCAAHLASATDIQESRMLGKAACQYALGGATGMMAAVIRTSDKPYATEFKALPVCDIANAIKSVPADYINDAGNDVTEKMVDYLTPLIQGEMNTVYENGIPKYLYLY
;
A
#
# COMPACT_ATOMS: atom_id res chain seq x y z
N ARG A 1 -17.79 -4.72 -19.82
CA ARG A 1 -18.02 -4.66 -18.36
C ARG A 1 -19.48 -4.97 -18.04
N ASP A 2 -20.43 -4.21 -18.61
CA ASP A 2 -21.89 -4.37 -18.33
C ASP A 2 -22.42 -5.78 -18.63
N ALA A 3 -21.91 -6.45 -19.67
CA ALA A 3 -22.34 -7.79 -20.06
C ALA A 3 -21.77 -8.89 -19.12
N GLN A 4 -20.64 -8.66 -18.48
CA GLN A 4 -20.03 -9.59 -17.55
C GLN A 4 -20.64 -9.45 -16.15
N GLU A 5 -20.96 -8.23 -15.75
CA GLU A 5 -21.71 -7.92 -14.53
C GLU A 5 -23.14 -8.47 -14.59
N SER A 6 -23.83 -8.32 -15.72
CA SER A 6 -25.21 -8.87 -15.89
C SER A 6 -25.23 -10.40 -15.94
N ARG A 7 -24.18 -11.08 -16.43
CA ARG A 7 -24.05 -12.54 -16.38
C ARG A 7 -23.81 -13.02 -14.95
N GLY A 8 -22.99 -12.30 -14.16
CA GLY A 8 -22.77 -12.61 -12.75
C GLY A 8 -24.03 -12.54 -11.91
N LEU A 9 -24.88 -11.52 -12.10
CA LEU A 9 -26.16 -11.37 -11.42
C LEU A 9 -27.16 -12.48 -11.77
N GLY A 10 -27.22 -12.90 -13.03
CA GLY A 10 -28.05 -14.02 -13.45
C GLY A 10 -27.63 -15.35 -12.80
N ASP A 11 -26.36 -15.56 -12.54
CA ASP A 11 -25.84 -16.74 -11.84
C ASP A 11 -26.14 -16.69 -10.34
N VAL A 12 -26.07 -15.50 -9.70
CA VAL A 12 -26.42 -15.28 -8.30
C VAL A 12 -27.86 -15.69 -8.04
N TYR A 13 -28.78 -15.22 -8.86
CA TYR A 13 -30.21 -15.54 -8.74
C TYR A 13 -30.53 -17.02 -8.96
N LYS A 14 -29.83 -17.67 -9.88
CA LYS A 14 -29.98 -19.12 -10.15
C LYS A 14 -29.44 -20.02 -9.06
N ARG A 15 -28.49 -19.50 -8.24
CA ARG A 15 -27.80 -20.27 -7.19
C ARG A 15 -28.39 -20.04 -5.80
N GLN A 16 -29.46 -19.26 -5.65
CA GLN A 16 -30.07 -18.91 -4.35
C GLN A 16 -29.04 -18.30 -3.39
N ILE A 17 -28.32 -17.28 -3.85
CA ILE A 17 -27.36 -16.55 -3.04
C ILE A 17 -28.06 -15.39 -2.35
N ASP A 18 -28.05 -15.37 -1.02
CA ASP A 18 -28.67 -14.33 -0.20
C ASP A 18 -27.70 -13.20 0.15
N CYS A 19 -26.38 -13.49 0.15
CA CYS A 19 -25.37 -12.53 0.51
C CYS A 19 -24.22 -12.55 -0.50
N PHE A 20 -23.78 -11.36 -0.92
CA PHE A 20 -22.60 -11.17 -1.75
C PHE A 20 -21.58 -10.30 -1.04
N ILE A 21 -20.41 -10.88 -0.70
CA ILE A 21 -19.31 -10.16 -0.08
C ILE A 21 -18.21 -9.98 -1.13
N TYR A 22 -17.91 -8.72 -1.44
CA TYR A 22 -16.87 -8.41 -2.42
C TYR A 22 -15.59 -7.92 -1.74
N ILE A 23 -14.50 -8.67 -1.92
CA ILE A 23 -13.21 -8.40 -1.30
C ILE A 23 -12.33 -7.67 -2.30
N GLY A 24 -11.82 -6.47 -1.94
CA GLY A 24 -10.90 -5.74 -2.81
C GLY A 24 -10.62 -4.31 -2.39
N GLY A 25 -9.94 -3.57 -3.26
CA GLY A 25 -9.56 -2.17 -3.09
C GLY A 25 -10.65 -1.19 -3.52
N ASN A 26 -10.22 0.01 -3.91
CA ASN A 26 -11.10 1.14 -4.24
C ASN A 26 -12.08 0.81 -5.38
N ASP A 27 -11.59 0.25 -6.48
CA ASP A 27 -12.45 -0.18 -7.63
C ASP A 27 -13.48 -1.22 -7.21
N SER A 28 -13.15 -2.10 -6.25
CA SER A 28 -14.07 -3.09 -5.72
C SER A 28 -15.16 -2.44 -4.88
N MET A 29 -14.83 -1.41 -4.12
CA MET A 29 -15.82 -0.65 -3.33
C MET A 29 -16.76 0.15 -4.25
N ASP A 30 -16.26 0.70 -5.34
CA ASP A 30 -17.10 1.31 -6.39
C ASP A 30 -18.05 0.28 -7.04
N THR A 31 -17.59 -0.95 -7.24
CA THR A 31 -18.44 -2.05 -7.72
C THR A 31 -19.53 -2.41 -6.70
N VAL A 32 -19.21 -2.47 -5.40
CA VAL A 32 -20.20 -2.71 -4.32
C VAL A 32 -21.27 -1.60 -4.30
N ASP A 33 -20.84 -0.34 -4.44
CA ASP A 33 -21.77 0.81 -4.49
C ASP A 33 -22.71 0.72 -5.70
N LYS A 34 -22.15 0.50 -6.88
CA LYS A 34 -22.95 0.35 -8.12
C LYS A 34 -23.91 -0.84 -8.08
N LEU A 35 -23.44 -1.98 -7.55
CA LEU A 35 -24.26 -3.18 -7.46
C LEU A 35 -25.41 -3.00 -6.46
N SER A 36 -25.16 -2.43 -5.28
CA SER A 36 -26.18 -2.17 -4.29
C SER A 36 -27.25 -1.19 -4.80
N LYS A 37 -26.84 -0.12 -5.49
CA LYS A 37 -27.75 0.82 -6.16
C LYS A 37 -28.58 0.16 -7.25
N TYR A 38 -27.99 -0.74 -8.04
CA TYR A 38 -28.69 -1.48 -9.08
C TYR A 38 -29.77 -2.41 -8.49
N LEU A 39 -29.43 -3.19 -7.46
CA LEU A 39 -30.38 -4.09 -6.79
C LEU A 39 -31.57 -3.29 -6.21
N ASN A 40 -31.28 -2.19 -5.53
CA ASN A 40 -32.31 -1.30 -4.98
C ASN A 40 -33.22 -0.75 -6.08
N ALA A 41 -32.67 -0.26 -7.20
CA ALA A 41 -33.44 0.25 -8.33
C ALA A 41 -34.31 -0.81 -9.00
N LYS A 42 -33.98 -2.10 -8.89
CA LYS A 42 -34.76 -3.26 -9.38
C LYS A 42 -35.74 -3.81 -8.35
N GLY A 43 -35.74 -3.26 -7.14
CA GLY A 43 -36.61 -3.77 -6.05
C GLY A 43 -36.15 -5.15 -5.53
N ILE A 44 -34.93 -5.56 -5.77
CA ILE A 44 -34.35 -6.82 -5.28
C ILE A 44 -33.81 -6.55 -3.87
N THR A 45 -34.47 -7.07 -2.86
CA THR A 45 -34.20 -6.83 -1.44
C THR A 45 -33.76 -8.10 -0.68
N ASP A 46 -33.77 -9.23 -1.34
CA ASP A 46 -33.41 -10.55 -0.83
C ASP A 46 -31.92 -10.87 -0.98
N ILE A 47 -31.15 -9.99 -1.61
CA ILE A 47 -29.70 -10.11 -1.76
C ILE A 47 -29.00 -8.93 -1.08
N THR A 48 -28.14 -9.22 -0.11
CA THR A 48 -27.28 -8.22 0.51
C THR A 48 -25.92 -8.14 -0.17
N VAL A 49 -25.35 -6.92 -0.29
CA VAL A 49 -24.03 -6.67 -0.88
C VAL A 49 -23.18 -5.89 0.10
N VAL A 50 -22.06 -6.47 0.52
CA VAL A 50 -21.12 -5.87 1.49
C VAL A 50 -19.71 -5.91 0.94
N GLY A 51 -18.99 -4.79 1.07
CA GLY A 51 -17.56 -4.69 0.78
C GLY A 51 -16.70 -5.16 1.95
N ALA A 52 -15.64 -5.88 1.65
CA ALA A 52 -14.56 -6.17 2.59
C ALA A 52 -13.26 -5.63 2.00
N PRO A 53 -12.63 -4.62 2.62
CA PRO A 53 -11.42 -4.00 2.08
C PRO A 53 -10.25 -4.98 2.04
N LYS A 54 -9.43 -4.90 0.99
CA LYS A 54 -8.16 -5.59 0.83
C LYS A 54 -7.30 -4.77 -0.14
N THR A 55 -6.29 -4.10 0.37
CA THR A 55 -5.25 -3.44 -0.43
C THR A 55 -4.02 -3.20 0.42
N ILE A 56 -2.83 -3.35 -0.17
CA ILE A 56 -1.57 -2.98 0.48
C ILE A 56 -1.32 -1.46 0.41
N ASP A 57 -2.03 -0.74 -0.46
CA ASP A 57 -1.84 0.70 -0.66
C ASP A 57 -2.39 1.54 0.50
N ASN A 58 -3.26 0.96 1.33
CA ASN A 58 -3.88 1.60 2.49
C ASN A 58 -4.65 2.90 2.14
N ASP A 59 -5.17 2.97 0.93
CA ASP A 59 -5.76 4.16 0.30
C ASP A 59 -7.28 4.30 0.45
N LEU A 60 -7.95 3.35 1.14
CA LEU A 60 -9.40 3.40 1.36
C LEU A 60 -9.78 4.33 2.52
N CYS A 61 -10.69 5.25 2.24
CA CYS A 61 -11.27 6.13 3.24
C CYS A 61 -12.16 5.37 4.25
N GLY A 62 -12.38 5.96 5.43
CA GLY A 62 -13.27 5.42 6.45
C GLY A 62 -12.71 4.26 7.28
N THR A 63 -11.64 3.62 6.86
CA THR A 63 -10.94 2.58 7.63
C THR A 63 -9.58 3.09 8.12
N ASP A 64 -9.16 2.71 9.34
CA ASP A 64 -7.85 3.10 9.87
C ASP A 64 -6.74 2.54 8.98
N HIS A 65 -6.82 1.27 8.68
CA HIS A 65 -5.92 0.59 7.75
C HIS A 65 -6.64 -0.53 7.00
N CYS A 66 -6.01 -1.00 5.93
CA CYS A 66 -6.56 -2.05 5.08
C CYS A 66 -5.85 -3.38 5.32
N PRO A 67 -6.58 -4.52 5.32
CA PRO A 67 -6.00 -5.85 5.30
C PRO A 67 -4.94 -6.03 4.20
N GLY A 68 -3.79 -6.54 4.59
CA GLY A 68 -2.61 -6.69 3.73
C GLY A 68 -1.58 -5.57 3.89
N PHE A 69 -1.98 -4.36 4.28
CA PHE A 69 -1.07 -3.24 4.47
C PHE A 69 -0.05 -3.49 5.59
N GLY A 70 -0.47 -3.98 6.76
CA GLY A 70 0.44 -4.24 7.88
C GLY A 70 1.53 -5.25 7.53
N SER A 71 1.19 -6.32 6.81
CA SER A 71 2.17 -7.31 6.34
C SER A 71 3.11 -6.72 5.28
N ALA A 72 2.60 -5.93 4.34
CA ALA A 72 3.42 -5.26 3.34
C ALA A 72 4.34 -4.21 3.97
N ALA A 73 3.87 -3.43 4.95
CA ALA A 73 4.67 -2.47 5.71
C ALA A 73 5.82 -3.16 6.47
N LYS A 74 5.55 -4.33 7.08
CA LYS A 74 6.58 -5.16 7.71
C LYS A 74 7.64 -5.64 6.72
N TYR A 75 7.21 -6.07 5.52
CA TYR A 75 8.12 -6.44 4.44
C TYR A 75 9.01 -5.26 4.02
N ILE A 76 8.42 -4.08 3.81
CA ILE A 76 9.15 -2.86 3.43
C ILE A 76 10.19 -2.50 4.50
N GLY A 77 9.76 -2.38 5.77
CA GLY A 77 10.69 -2.06 6.87
C GLY A 77 11.85 -3.06 6.99
N THR A 78 11.55 -4.37 6.85
CA THR A 78 12.57 -5.44 6.89
C THR A 78 13.53 -5.32 5.70
N THR A 79 13.01 -5.15 4.48
CA THR A 79 13.82 -5.03 3.26
C THR A 79 14.78 -3.82 3.34
N PHE A 80 14.30 -2.67 3.82
CA PHE A 80 15.17 -1.50 4.00
C PHE A 80 16.23 -1.72 5.08
N ALA A 81 15.91 -2.42 6.18
CA ALA A 81 16.90 -2.77 7.20
C ALA A 81 17.98 -3.75 6.68
N GLU A 82 17.62 -4.65 5.77
CA GLU A 82 18.56 -5.57 5.10
C GLU A 82 19.44 -4.82 4.08
N LEU A 83 18.84 -3.97 3.25
CA LEU A 83 19.55 -3.15 2.25
C LEU A 83 20.54 -2.19 2.89
N GLU A 84 20.19 -1.61 4.04
CA GLU A 84 21.09 -0.72 4.77
C GLU A 84 22.41 -1.42 5.12
N ARG A 85 22.35 -2.68 5.54
CA ARG A 85 23.56 -3.44 5.88
C ARG A 85 24.46 -3.69 4.69
N ASP A 86 23.89 -4.03 3.52
CA ASP A 86 24.67 -4.19 2.27
C ASP A 86 25.25 -2.85 1.79
N CYS A 87 24.48 -1.78 1.88
CA CYS A 87 24.90 -0.47 1.39
C CYS A 87 26.09 0.10 2.18
N HIS A 88 26.25 -0.23 3.45
CA HIS A 88 27.33 0.27 4.32
C HIS A 88 28.57 -0.65 4.37
N VAL A 89 28.66 -1.67 3.51
CA VAL A 89 29.84 -2.58 3.49
C VAL A 89 31.08 -1.88 2.92
N TYR A 90 30.91 -0.95 2.00
CA TYR A 90 32.02 -0.32 1.29
C TYR A 90 32.17 1.16 1.65
N ALA A 91 33.41 1.60 1.88
CA ALA A 91 33.75 3.02 2.09
C ALA A 91 33.90 3.74 0.73
N THR A 92 32.85 3.73 -0.09
CA THR A 92 32.81 4.41 -1.39
C THR A 92 31.46 5.08 -1.56
N LYS A 93 31.47 6.33 -2.05
CA LYS A 93 30.22 7.08 -2.30
C LYS A 93 29.28 6.28 -3.23
N ALA A 94 28.11 5.95 -2.71
CA ALA A 94 27.09 5.17 -3.41
C ALA A 94 25.69 5.59 -3.00
N VAL A 95 24.75 5.55 -3.95
CA VAL A 95 23.34 5.84 -3.74
C VAL A 95 22.51 4.61 -4.11
N THR A 96 21.58 4.22 -3.24
CA THR A 96 20.60 3.15 -3.52
C THR A 96 19.22 3.76 -3.44
N ILE A 97 18.48 3.71 -4.55
CA ILE A 97 17.12 4.25 -4.67
C ILE A 97 16.15 3.08 -4.79
N VAL A 98 15.22 2.99 -3.86
CA VAL A 98 14.25 1.88 -3.80
C VAL A 98 12.85 2.41 -4.09
N GLU A 99 12.28 1.96 -5.19
CA GLU A 99 10.91 2.28 -5.59
C GLU A 99 9.93 1.35 -4.89
N VAL A 100 8.92 1.96 -4.28
CA VAL A 100 7.88 1.30 -3.51
C VAL A 100 6.52 1.58 -4.15
N MET A 101 5.64 0.58 -4.19
CA MET A 101 4.26 0.72 -4.68
C MET A 101 3.49 1.77 -3.87
N GLY A 102 2.53 2.39 -4.53
CA GLY A 102 1.67 3.43 -3.98
C GLY A 102 1.54 4.57 -4.98
N ARG A 103 0.62 4.39 -5.95
CA ARG A 103 0.40 5.35 -7.03
C ARG A 103 -0.15 6.69 -6.53
N ASP A 104 -1.17 6.61 -5.69
CA ASP A 104 -1.97 7.75 -5.25
C ASP A 104 -1.90 7.99 -3.74
N ALA A 105 -1.22 7.10 -3.00
CA ALA A 105 -0.98 7.21 -1.56
C ALA A 105 0.37 6.59 -1.17
N GLY A 106 1.17 7.32 -0.43
CA GLY A 106 2.55 6.98 -0.07
C GLY A 106 2.72 6.12 1.18
N TRP A 107 1.67 5.49 1.69
CA TRP A 107 1.71 4.73 2.94
C TRP A 107 2.76 3.62 2.98
N LEU A 108 2.90 2.84 1.89
CA LEU A 108 3.93 1.79 1.82
C LEU A 108 5.34 2.38 1.76
N THR A 109 5.54 3.45 0.98
CA THR A 109 6.83 4.14 0.92
C THR A 109 7.20 4.70 2.30
N ALA A 110 6.23 5.30 3.00
CA ALA A 110 6.41 5.77 4.37
C ALA A 110 6.82 4.66 5.34
N ALA A 111 6.34 3.41 5.14
CA ALA A 111 6.68 2.27 5.98
C ALA A 111 8.18 1.91 5.95
N SER A 112 8.95 2.42 5.00
CA SER A 112 10.42 2.27 4.99
C SER A 112 11.08 2.86 6.23
N CYS A 113 10.47 3.85 6.89
CA CYS A 113 10.96 4.43 8.15
C CYS A 113 11.09 3.40 9.28
N LEU A 114 10.31 2.31 9.23
CA LEU A 114 10.35 1.23 10.23
C LEU A 114 11.72 0.54 10.29
N ALA A 115 12.53 0.59 9.24
CA ALA A 115 13.90 0.08 9.24
C ALA A 115 14.75 0.71 10.36
N ARG A 116 14.45 1.95 10.74
CA ARG A 116 15.16 2.71 11.78
C ARG A 116 14.87 2.23 13.21
N ALA A 117 13.80 1.45 13.42
CA ALA A 117 13.32 1.06 14.74
C ALA A 117 14.37 0.30 15.59
N ASN A 118 15.30 -0.42 14.96
CA ASN A 118 16.35 -1.19 15.64
C ASN A 118 17.72 -0.55 15.55
N GLY A 119 17.78 0.78 15.42
CA GLY A 119 19.03 1.55 15.39
C GLY A 119 19.70 1.62 14.01
N ALA A 120 19.03 1.19 12.95
CA ALA A 120 19.46 1.47 11.59
C ALA A 120 19.38 2.97 11.28
N LYS A 121 20.19 3.45 10.35
CA LYS A 121 20.24 4.88 9.97
C LYS A 121 19.36 5.20 8.76
N GLY A 122 19.21 4.24 7.84
CA GLY A 122 18.46 4.39 6.61
C GLY A 122 17.00 3.93 6.69
N PRO A 123 16.17 4.33 5.74
CA PRO A 123 16.50 5.22 4.62
C PRO A 123 16.80 6.64 5.07
N ASP A 124 17.70 7.33 4.35
CA ASP A 124 18.09 8.71 4.62
C ASP A 124 17.03 9.70 4.15
N PHE A 125 16.31 9.34 3.09
CA PHE A 125 15.21 10.12 2.53
C PHE A 125 14.02 9.22 2.16
N ILE A 126 12.82 9.77 2.35
CA ILE A 126 11.55 9.14 2.00
C ILE A 126 10.70 10.14 1.22
N TYR A 127 10.58 9.95 -0.09
CA TYR A 127 9.80 10.82 -0.96
C TYR A 127 8.44 10.19 -1.27
N LEU A 128 7.38 10.82 -0.78
CA LEU A 128 6.00 10.37 -0.92
C LEU A 128 5.33 11.06 -2.12
N CYS A 129 4.32 10.38 -2.70
CA CYS A 129 3.55 10.93 -3.82
C CYS A 129 2.63 12.10 -3.44
N GLU A 130 2.40 12.33 -2.15
CA GLU A 130 1.62 13.45 -1.61
C GLU A 130 2.33 14.81 -1.75
N VAL A 131 3.65 14.78 -1.92
CA VAL A 131 4.46 16.00 -2.00
C VAL A 131 4.92 16.21 -3.45
N PRO A 132 4.75 17.42 -4.02
CA PRO A 132 5.31 17.73 -5.34
C PRO A 132 6.82 17.50 -5.38
N PHE A 133 7.27 16.64 -6.27
CA PHE A 133 8.66 16.22 -6.37
C PHE A 133 9.47 17.10 -7.32
N SER A 134 10.73 17.37 -6.97
CA SER A 134 11.68 18.10 -7.82
C SER A 134 13.00 17.34 -7.89
N ILE A 135 13.42 16.96 -9.10
CA ILE A 135 14.72 16.31 -9.34
C ILE A 135 15.88 17.19 -8.86
N ASP A 136 15.81 18.50 -9.05
CA ASP A 136 16.86 19.43 -8.61
C ASP A 136 16.99 19.46 -7.08
N THR A 137 15.85 19.45 -6.36
CA THR A 137 15.86 19.40 -4.88
C THR A 137 16.38 18.05 -4.40
N PHE A 138 15.92 16.96 -5.00
CA PHE A 138 16.41 15.61 -4.74
C PHE A 138 17.95 15.51 -4.90
N LEU A 139 18.49 16.01 -6.01
CA LEU A 139 19.93 15.99 -6.24
C LEU A 139 20.72 16.83 -5.22
N LYS A 140 20.15 17.95 -4.75
CA LYS A 140 20.76 18.75 -3.67
C LYS A 140 20.77 17.99 -2.35
N ASP A 141 19.67 17.35 -1.98
CA ASP A 141 19.55 16.54 -0.78
C ASP A 141 20.58 15.41 -0.80
N VAL A 142 20.67 14.66 -1.92
CA VAL A 142 21.63 13.57 -2.10
C VAL A 142 23.08 14.05 -2.04
N LYS A 143 23.41 15.17 -2.71
CA LYS A 143 24.76 15.75 -2.67
C LYS A 143 25.14 16.14 -1.24
N ALA A 144 24.26 16.84 -0.53
CA ALA A 144 24.50 17.24 0.85
C ALA A 144 24.74 16.03 1.76
N LYS A 145 23.91 14.98 1.60
CA LYS A 145 24.05 13.76 2.41
C LYS A 145 25.34 12.99 2.13
N LEU A 146 25.80 12.95 0.87
CA LEU A 146 27.08 12.35 0.48
C LEU A 146 28.30 13.10 0.99
N GLU A 147 28.16 14.34 1.47
CA GLU A 147 29.26 15.03 2.20
C GLU A 147 29.35 14.55 3.67
N GLU A 148 28.28 13.99 4.23
CA GLU A 148 28.24 13.50 5.61
C GLU A 148 28.60 12.02 5.71
N GLN A 149 28.27 11.21 4.67
CA GLN A 149 28.44 9.75 4.68
C GLN A 149 28.65 9.18 3.27
N ASP A 150 29.20 7.96 3.19
CA ASP A 150 29.52 7.33 1.90
C ASP A 150 28.30 6.66 1.24
N ALA A 151 27.36 6.12 2.02
CA ALA A 151 26.19 5.44 1.50
C ALA A 151 24.91 6.24 1.78
N VAL A 152 24.08 6.43 0.75
CA VAL A 152 22.77 7.08 0.86
C VAL A 152 21.67 6.13 0.35
N ILE A 153 20.65 5.89 1.17
CA ILE A 153 19.52 5.01 0.86
C ILE A 153 18.24 5.83 0.81
N ILE A 154 17.50 5.68 -0.25
CA ILE A 154 16.34 6.50 -0.55
C ILE A 154 15.13 5.60 -0.84
N ALA A 155 14.02 5.88 -0.18
CA ALA A 155 12.70 5.35 -0.53
C ALA A 155 11.97 6.37 -1.41
N VAL A 156 11.41 5.92 -2.51
CA VAL A 156 10.61 6.77 -3.40
C VAL A 156 9.32 6.05 -3.79
N SER A 157 8.19 6.77 -3.73
CA SER A 157 6.91 6.25 -4.24
C SER A 157 6.93 6.19 -5.76
N GLU A 158 6.40 5.12 -6.35
CA GLU A 158 6.19 5.02 -7.80
C GLU A 158 5.33 6.17 -8.35
N GLY A 159 4.46 6.72 -7.49
CA GLY A 159 3.50 7.76 -7.82
C GLY A 159 3.99 9.20 -7.67
N VAL A 160 5.29 9.44 -7.46
CA VAL A 160 5.82 10.81 -7.34
C VAL A 160 5.58 11.63 -8.59
N LYS A 161 5.07 12.86 -8.41
CA LYS A 161 4.71 13.79 -9.48
C LYS A 161 5.46 15.11 -9.31
N ASN A 162 5.81 15.73 -10.43
CA ASN A 162 6.32 17.09 -10.43
C ASN A 162 5.20 18.10 -10.07
N LYS A 163 5.56 19.37 -9.94
CA LYS A 163 4.64 20.48 -9.63
C LYS A 163 3.50 20.65 -10.67
N ASP A 164 3.68 20.14 -11.90
CA ASP A 164 2.70 20.19 -12.98
C ASP A 164 1.77 18.96 -12.97
N GLY A 165 1.92 18.06 -11.98
CA GLY A 165 1.10 16.87 -11.82
C GLY A 165 1.49 15.70 -12.73
N ARG A 166 2.63 15.77 -13.42
CA ARG A 166 3.15 14.68 -14.27
C ARG A 166 3.99 13.73 -13.45
N TYR A 167 3.83 12.42 -13.68
CA TYR A 167 4.68 11.42 -13.05
C TYR A 167 6.13 11.55 -13.49
N ILE A 168 7.05 11.40 -12.56
CA ILE A 168 8.50 11.43 -12.85
C ILE A 168 8.88 10.24 -13.77
N SER A 169 8.16 9.14 -13.69
CA SER A 169 8.38 7.95 -14.51
C SER A 169 7.89 8.07 -15.97
N GLU A 170 7.16 9.13 -16.36
CA GLU A 170 6.63 9.28 -17.73
C GLU A 170 7.70 9.23 -18.83
N GLU A 171 8.94 9.61 -18.51
CA GLU A 171 10.05 9.59 -19.48
C GLU A 171 10.48 8.17 -19.90
N VAL A 172 10.16 7.15 -19.10
CA VAL A 172 10.55 5.75 -19.34
C VAL A 172 9.35 4.80 -19.54
N GLN A 173 8.12 5.32 -19.48
CA GLN A 173 6.90 4.53 -19.55
C GLN A 173 6.58 4.01 -20.94
N SER A 174 6.05 2.77 -20.99
CA SER A 174 5.30 2.26 -22.12
C SER A 174 3.86 2.78 -22.07
N SER A 175 3.20 2.95 -23.23
CA SER A 175 1.78 3.32 -23.32
C SER A 175 0.80 2.23 -22.87
N ALA A 176 1.27 1.21 -22.15
CA ALA A 176 0.45 0.10 -21.69
C ALA A 176 -0.46 0.52 -20.51
N VAL A 177 -1.71 0.08 -20.57
CA VAL A 177 -2.71 0.31 -19.51
C VAL A 177 -3.19 -1.02 -18.95
N ASP A 178 -3.58 -1.04 -17.66
CA ASP A 178 -4.19 -2.21 -17.04
C ASP A 178 -5.65 -2.42 -17.49
N SER A 179 -6.29 -3.49 -17.01
CA SER A 179 -7.68 -3.83 -17.34
C SER A 179 -8.69 -2.79 -16.82
N PHE A 180 -8.29 -1.88 -15.94
CA PHE A 180 -9.11 -0.80 -15.39
C PHE A 180 -8.87 0.54 -16.10
N GLY A 181 -7.92 0.59 -17.05
CA GLY A 181 -7.58 1.78 -17.81
C GLY A 181 -6.54 2.67 -17.14
N HIS A 182 -5.86 2.19 -16.09
CA HIS A 182 -4.76 2.91 -15.47
C HIS A 182 -3.46 2.65 -16.22
N SER A 183 -2.66 3.70 -16.44
CA SER A 183 -1.30 3.55 -16.96
C SER A 183 -0.42 2.79 -16.00
N TYR A 184 0.45 1.92 -16.50
CA TYR A 184 1.52 1.36 -15.68
C TYR A 184 2.47 2.48 -15.29
N ILE A 185 2.64 2.69 -13.99
CA ILE A 185 3.53 3.71 -13.42
C ILE A 185 4.65 2.96 -12.72
N ALA A 186 5.81 2.84 -13.35
CA ALA A 186 6.99 2.24 -12.75
C ALA A 186 8.21 2.90 -13.39
N GLY A 187 9.34 2.88 -12.70
CA GLY A 187 10.58 3.41 -13.22
C GLY A 187 10.95 4.81 -12.71
N ALA A 188 10.26 5.35 -11.69
CA ALA A 188 10.68 6.59 -11.04
C ALA A 188 12.12 6.46 -10.48
N ALA A 189 12.43 5.34 -9.80
CA ALA A 189 13.78 5.09 -9.32
C ALA A 189 14.81 5.02 -10.44
N LYS A 190 14.44 4.54 -11.63
CA LYS A 190 15.34 4.51 -12.80
C LYS A 190 15.65 5.90 -13.33
N VAL A 191 14.66 6.78 -13.42
CA VAL A 191 14.87 8.20 -13.80
C VAL A 191 15.83 8.86 -12.81
N LEU A 192 15.61 8.65 -11.51
CA LEU A 192 16.45 9.22 -10.46
C LEU A 192 17.87 8.61 -10.45
N GLU A 193 18.02 7.31 -10.76
CA GLU A 193 19.33 6.68 -10.95
C GLU A 193 20.12 7.39 -12.06
N ASP A 194 19.49 7.63 -13.20
CA ASP A 194 20.12 8.30 -14.33
C ASP A 194 20.46 9.76 -13.99
N ALA A 195 19.60 10.47 -13.26
CA ALA A 195 19.89 11.81 -12.77
C ALA A 195 21.12 11.84 -11.82
N VAL A 196 21.19 10.94 -10.85
CA VAL A 196 22.32 10.81 -9.92
C VAL A 196 23.61 10.45 -10.69
N ARG A 197 23.54 9.52 -11.64
CA ARG A 197 24.69 9.10 -12.46
C ARG A 197 25.27 10.27 -13.25
N ASN A 198 24.40 11.06 -13.87
CA ASN A 198 24.81 12.17 -14.72
C ASN A 198 25.33 13.39 -13.94
N GLU A 199 24.64 13.75 -12.83
CA GLU A 199 24.89 15.00 -12.12
C GLU A 199 25.83 14.87 -10.90
N ILE A 200 25.93 13.67 -10.33
CA ILE A 200 26.79 13.41 -9.16
C ILE A 200 27.98 12.54 -9.52
N GLY A 201 27.79 11.56 -10.44
CA GLY A 201 28.86 10.71 -10.95
C GLY A 201 29.33 9.63 -9.96
N CYS A 202 28.60 9.37 -8.87
CA CYS A 202 28.88 8.28 -7.95
C CYS A 202 28.24 6.96 -8.40
N LYS A 203 28.59 5.86 -7.72
CA LYS A 203 27.90 4.58 -7.91
C LYS A 203 26.45 4.73 -7.49
N VAL A 204 25.52 4.32 -8.34
CA VAL A 204 24.09 4.37 -8.06
C VAL A 204 23.39 3.10 -8.52
N ARG A 205 22.35 2.69 -7.79
CA ARG A 205 21.46 1.57 -8.11
C ARG A 205 20.02 1.98 -7.88
N SER A 206 19.14 1.56 -8.79
CA SER A 206 17.70 1.56 -8.59
C SER A 206 17.21 0.14 -8.34
N ILE A 207 16.25 0.01 -7.42
CA ILE A 207 15.59 -1.25 -7.07
C ILE A 207 14.09 -0.98 -7.11
N GLU A 208 13.37 -1.71 -7.94
CA GLU A 208 11.92 -1.71 -7.94
C GLU A 208 11.42 -2.93 -7.16
N LEU A 209 10.74 -2.72 -6.02
CA LEU A 209 10.22 -3.85 -5.22
C LEU A 209 9.06 -4.56 -5.89
N ASN A 210 8.30 -3.84 -6.68
CA ASN A 210 7.24 -4.37 -7.54
C ASN A 210 6.35 -5.41 -6.83
N LEU A 211 6.09 -6.58 -7.44
CA LEU A 211 5.16 -7.59 -6.92
C LEU A 211 5.56 -8.21 -5.57
N MET A 212 6.83 -8.23 -5.23
CA MET A 212 7.31 -8.87 -3.99
C MET A 212 6.70 -8.27 -2.72
N GLN A 213 6.38 -6.99 -2.71
CA GLN A 213 5.75 -6.29 -1.58
C GLN A 213 4.39 -6.87 -1.18
N ARG A 214 3.69 -7.56 -2.07
CA ARG A 214 2.35 -8.10 -1.83
C ARG A 214 2.28 -9.63 -1.79
N CYS A 215 3.42 -10.32 -1.85
CA CYS A 215 3.45 -11.79 -1.89
C CYS A 215 4.45 -12.43 -0.91
N ALA A 216 5.12 -11.65 -0.05
CA ALA A 216 6.11 -12.13 0.91
C ALA A 216 5.46 -12.69 2.18
N ALA A 217 4.71 -13.79 2.05
CA ALA A 217 3.93 -14.39 3.14
C ALA A 217 4.78 -14.81 4.37
N HIS A 218 6.08 -15.04 4.19
CA HIS A 218 7.01 -15.37 5.27
C HIS A 218 7.29 -14.20 6.23
N LEU A 219 6.96 -12.97 5.83
CA LEU A 219 7.06 -11.75 6.64
C LEU A 219 5.68 -11.19 7.03
N ALA A 220 4.62 -11.99 6.96
CA ALA A 220 3.29 -11.54 7.35
C ALA A 220 3.23 -11.11 8.83
N SER A 221 2.53 -10.00 9.09
CA SER A 221 2.25 -9.53 10.44
C SER A 221 1.11 -10.34 11.08
N ALA A 222 1.30 -10.81 12.31
CA ALA A 222 0.25 -11.52 13.02
C ALA A 222 -0.95 -10.60 13.33
N THR A 223 -0.71 -9.32 13.61
CA THR A 223 -1.77 -8.30 13.78
C THR A 223 -2.62 -8.20 12.52
N ASP A 224 -1.99 -8.00 11.35
CA ASP A 224 -2.70 -7.89 10.08
C ASP A 224 -3.53 -9.15 9.75
N ILE A 225 -2.97 -10.34 9.95
CA ILE A 225 -3.69 -11.61 9.72
C ILE A 225 -4.89 -11.74 10.67
N GLN A 226 -4.72 -11.41 11.95
CA GLN A 226 -5.80 -11.49 12.94
C GLN A 226 -6.92 -10.50 12.61
N GLU A 227 -6.59 -9.25 12.33
CA GLU A 227 -7.56 -8.22 11.99
C GLU A 227 -8.26 -8.50 10.66
N SER A 228 -7.55 -9.02 9.65
CA SER A 228 -8.13 -9.47 8.39
C SER A 228 -9.20 -10.55 8.61
N ARG A 229 -8.94 -11.52 9.48
CA ARG A 229 -9.91 -12.56 9.83
C ARG A 229 -11.13 -11.99 10.57
N MET A 230 -10.90 -11.07 11.51
CA MET A 230 -11.98 -10.43 12.27
C MET A 230 -12.82 -9.54 11.38
N LEU A 231 -12.21 -8.80 10.46
CA LEU A 231 -12.89 -7.96 9.48
C LEU A 231 -13.77 -8.79 8.53
N GLY A 232 -13.23 -9.90 8.00
CA GLY A 232 -14.00 -10.82 7.18
C GLY A 232 -15.20 -11.42 7.91
N LYS A 233 -15.01 -11.79 9.20
CA LYS A 233 -16.12 -12.23 10.06
C LYS A 233 -17.18 -11.13 10.24
N ALA A 234 -16.75 -9.88 10.48
CA ALA A 234 -17.65 -8.73 10.63
C ALA A 234 -18.43 -8.48 9.34
N ALA A 235 -17.78 -8.51 8.17
CA ALA A 235 -18.43 -8.38 6.87
C ALA A 235 -19.53 -9.42 6.67
N CYS A 236 -19.25 -10.69 7.01
CA CYS A 236 -20.27 -11.76 6.98
C CYS A 236 -21.44 -11.48 7.94
N GLN A 237 -21.15 -11.03 9.16
CA GLN A 237 -22.19 -10.70 10.14
C GLN A 237 -23.07 -9.53 9.67
N TYR A 238 -22.49 -8.51 9.04
CA TYR A 238 -23.24 -7.39 8.48
C TYR A 238 -24.14 -7.83 7.34
N ALA A 239 -23.61 -8.64 6.41
CA ALA A 239 -24.38 -9.16 5.29
C ALA A 239 -25.57 -10.03 5.78
N LEU A 240 -25.33 -10.95 6.70
CA LEU A 240 -26.38 -11.80 7.31
C LEU A 240 -27.40 -10.99 8.14
N GLY A 241 -26.98 -9.86 8.70
CA GLY A 241 -27.84 -8.91 9.42
C GLY A 241 -28.67 -8.00 8.49
N GLY A 242 -28.58 -8.19 7.16
CA GLY A 242 -29.36 -7.41 6.19
C GLY A 242 -28.70 -6.09 5.76
N ALA A 243 -27.44 -5.84 6.14
CA ALA A 243 -26.71 -4.67 5.64
C ALA A 243 -26.41 -4.85 4.15
N THR A 244 -26.67 -3.79 3.37
CA THR A 244 -26.36 -3.74 1.93
C THR A 244 -25.80 -2.37 1.57
N GLY A 245 -24.90 -2.28 0.57
CA GLY A 245 -24.23 -1.02 0.22
C GLY A 245 -23.28 -0.51 1.32
N MET A 246 -22.75 -1.42 2.13
CA MET A 246 -21.86 -1.12 3.25
C MET A 246 -20.49 -1.74 3.02
N MET A 247 -19.45 -1.12 3.59
CA MET A 247 -18.10 -1.67 3.71
C MET A 247 -17.80 -1.96 5.18
N ALA A 248 -17.25 -3.13 5.48
CA ALA A 248 -16.67 -3.40 6.78
C ALA A 248 -15.37 -2.58 6.92
N ALA A 249 -15.19 -1.90 8.04
CA ALA A 249 -14.04 -1.03 8.30
C ALA A 249 -13.40 -1.36 9.63
N VAL A 250 -12.08 -1.19 9.71
CA VAL A 250 -11.30 -1.21 10.96
C VAL A 250 -11.28 0.20 11.52
N ILE A 251 -11.64 0.36 12.77
CA ILE A 251 -11.60 1.63 13.49
C ILE A 251 -10.63 1.48 14.66
N ARG A 252 -9.53 2.23 14.65
CA ARG A 252 -8.62 2.27 15.78
C ARG A 252 -9.24 3.04 16.93
N THR A 253 -9.35 2.41 18.08
CA THR A 253 -9.98 2.99 19.27
C THR A 253 -8.95 3.43 20.31
N SER A 254 -7.74 2.90 20.26
CA SER A 254 -6.63 3.27 21.15
C SER A 254 -5.28 2.91 20.51
N ASP A 255 -4.26 3.73 20.79
CA ASP A 255 -2.88 3.47 20.37
C ASP A 255 -2.09 2.74 21.45
N LYS A 256 -2.31 3.06 22.72
CA LYS A 256 -1.58 2.49 23.88
C LYS A 256 -2.53 2.18 25.05
N PRO A 257 -2.95 0.91 25.25
CA PRO A 257 -2.67 -0.25 24.39
C PRO A 257 -3.40 -0.15 23.04
N TYR A 258 -2.80 -0.71 21.99
CA TYR A 258 -3.41 -0.77 20.67
C TYR A 258 -4.71 -1.57 20.70
N ALA A 259 -5.77 -0.99 20.18
CA ALA A 259 -7.08 -1.64 20.11
C ALA A 259 -7.88 -1.15 18.88
N THR A 260 -8.63 -2.07 18.30
CA THR A 260 -9.51 -1.81 17.16
C THR A 260 -10.91 -2.35 17.39
N GLU A 261 -11.88 -1.74 16.72
CA GLU A 261 -13.24 -2.25 16.57
C GLU A 261 -13.60 -2.33 15.08
N PHE A 262 -14.69 -3.02 14.74
CA PHE A 262 -15.15 -3.16 13.37
C PHE A 262 -16.51 -2.51 13.22
N LYS A 263 -16.69 -1.71 12.14
CA LYS A 263 -17.94 -1.01 11.84
C LYS A 263 -18.35 -1.24 10.38
N ALA A 264 -19.64 -1.19 10.12
CA ALA A 264 -20.17 -1.10 8.77
C ALA A 264 -20.33 0.38 8.42
N LEU A 265 -19.71 0.83 7.33
CA LEU A 265 -19.78 2.20 6.83
C LEU A 265 -20.43 2.22 5.44
N PRO A 266 -21.22 3.27 5.09
CA PRO A 266 -21.78 3.39 3.76
C PRO A 266 -20.69 3.43 2.70
N VAL A 267 -20.76 2.53 1.73
CA VAL A 267 -19.72 2.42 0.69
C VAL A 267 -19.71 3.62 -0.24
N CYS A 268 -20.85 4.30 -0.41
CA CYS A 268 -20.94 5.52 -1.22
C CYS A 268 -20.07 6.68 -0.72
N ASP A 269 -19.73 6.70 0.57
CA ASP A 269 -18.88 7.73 1.18
C ASP A 269 -17.37 7.39 1.03
N ILE A 270 -17.07 6.17 0.56
CA ILE A 270 -15.72 5.59 0.51
C ILE A 270 -15.26 5.40 -0.93
N ALA A 271 -16.14 4.88 -1.77
CA ALA A 271 -15.84 4.59 -3.17
C ALA A 271 -15.35 5.85 -3.90
N ASN A 272 -14.27 5.68 -4.67
CA ASN A 272 -13.61 6.75 -5.45
C ASN A 272 -12.98 7.88 -4.60
N ALA A 273 -12.88 7.72 -3.27
CA ALA A 273 -12.11 8.61 -2.40
C ALA A 273 -10.76 7.97 -2.05
N ILE A 274 -9.71 8.79 -1.99
CA ILE A 274 -8.35 8.33 -1.68
C ILE A 274 -7.94 8.82 -0.30
N LYS A 275 -7.50 7.92 0.55
CA LYS A 275 -6.89 8.22 1.86
C LYS A 275 -5.39 8.42 1.68
N SER A 276 -5.00 9.65 1.44
CA SER A 276 -3.59 10.07 1.39
C SER A 276 -2.94 10.07 2.76
N VAL A 277 -1.61 10.06 2.80
CA VAL A 277 -0.83 10.27 4.02
C VAL A 277 -1.08 11.70 4.53
N PRO A 278 -1.48 11.90 5.81
CA PRO A 278 -1.72 13.22 6.38
C PRO A 278 -0.46 14.09 6.35
N ALA A 279 -0.62 15.38 6.10
CA ALA A 279 0.50 16.31 5.99
C ALA A 279 1.36 16.39 7.26
N ASP A 280 0.77 16.19 8.43
CA ASP A 280 1.47 16.19 9.73
C ASP A 280 2.25 14.87 10.01
N TYR A 281 2.14 13.89 9.11
CA TYR A 281 2.95 12.67 9.09
C TYR A 281 4.20 12.83 8.21
N ILE A 282 4.30 13.93 7.46
CA ILE A 282 5.41 14.27 6.57
C ILE A 282 6.19 15.42 7.22
N ASN A 283 7.51 15.42 7.11
CA ASN A 283 8.32 16.52 7.61
C ASN A 283 8.17 17.80 6.77
N ASP A 284 8.55 18.95 7.32
CA ASP A 284 8.42 20.25 6.64
C ASP A 284 9.21 20.33 5.32
N ALA A 285 10.30 19.57 5.20
CA ALA A 285 11.10 19.52 3.98
C ALA A 285 10.47 18.64 2.88
N GLY A 286 9.48 17.80 3.20
CA GLY A 286 8.80 16.91 2.26
C GLY A 286 9.65 15.72 1.78
N ASN A 287 10.72 15.40 2.49
CA ASN A 287 11.68 14.35 2.12
C ASN A 287 11.87 13.28 3.20
N ASP A 288 11.02 13.27 4.22
CA ASP A 288 11.00 12.26 5.28
C ASP A 288 9.64 12.26 5.99
N VAL A 289 9.43 11.29 6.89
CA VAL A 289 8.22 11.17 7.72
C VAL A 289 8.49 11.51 9.18
N THR A 290 7.44 11.91 9.90
CA THR A 290 7.51 12.24 11.32
C THR A 290 7.32 11.00 12.21
N GLU A 291 7.61 11.14 13.52
CA GLU A 291 7.35 10.09 14.52
C GLU A 291 5.88 9.64 14.58
N LYS A 292 4.93 10.49 14.17
CA LYS A 292 3.53 10.10 14.06
C LYS A 292 3.31 8.93 13.10
N MET A 293 4.08 8.89 11.99
CA MET A 293 4.04 7.77 11.07
C MET A 293 4.57 6.49 11.73
N VAL A 294 5.66 6.58 12.48
CA VAL A 294 6.23 5.44 13.21
C VAL A 294 5.24 4.92 14.26
N ASP A 295 4.64 5.81 15.04
CA ASP A 295 3.61 5.45 16.04
C ASP A 295 2.38 4.78 15.39
N TYR A 296 1.95 5.27 14.23
CA TYR A 296 0.85 4.69 13.46
C TYR A 296 1.17 3.27 12.96
N LEU A 297 2.36 3.08 12.40
CA LEU A 297 2.76 1.83 11.74
C LEU A 297 3.15 0.72 12.74
N THR A 298 3.79 1.10 13.85
CA THR A 298 4.39 0.14 14.78
C THR A 298 3.44 -0.97 15.23
N PRO A 299 2.20 -0.72 15.65
CA PRO A 299 1.30 -1.80 16.07
C PRO A 299 0.86 -2.71 14.91
N LEU A 300 0.83 -2.21 13.67
CA LEU A 300 0.34 -2.95 12.50
C LEU A 300 1.29 -4.05 12.05
N ILE A 301 2.57 -3.94 12.38
CA ILE A 301 3.62 -4.90 11.96
C ILE A 301 3.96 -5.94 13.02
N GLN A 302 3.23 -5.97 14.12
CA GLN A 302 3.59 -6.80 15.28
C GLN A 302 3.23 -8.28 15.10
N GLY A 303 4.05 -9.09 15.75
CA GLY A 303 3.88 -10.54 15.87
C GLY A 303 4.35 -11.30 14.63
N GLU A 304 4.80 -12.54 14.89
CA GLU A 304 5.33 -13.44 13.88
C GLU A 304 4.30 -14.53 13.55
N MET A 305 4.19 -14.84 12.26
CA MET A 305 3.43 -16.01 11.81
C MET A 305 4.33 -17.24 11.79
N ASN A 306 3.80 -18.36 12.25
CA ASN A 306 4.48 -19.66 12.15
C ASN A 306 4.43 -20.15 10.69
N THR A 307 5.34 -19.67 9.88
CA THR A 307 5.47 -20.11 8.48
C THR A 307 5.94 -21.56 8.45
N VAL A 308 5.15 -22.44 7.84
CA VAL A 308 5.53 -23.84 7.60
C VAL A 308 6.47 -23.90 6.41
N TYR A 309 7.60 -24.55 6.57
CA TYR A 309 8.56 -24.77 5.49
C TYR A 309 8.53 -26.24 5.05
N GLU A 310 8.63 -26.49 3.76
CA GLU A 310 8.77 -27.79 3.15
C GLU A 310 9.90 -27.74 2.11
N ASN A 311 10.87 -28.61 2.21
CA ASN A 311 12.09 -28.58 1.38
C ASN A 311 12.85 -27.25 1.38
N GLY A 312 12.82 -26.52 2.51
CA GLY A 312 13.50 -25.23 2.69
C GLY A 312 12.78 -24.02 2.09
N ILE A 313 11.57 -24.18 1.57
CA ILE A 313 10.75 -23.11 0.98
C ILE A 313 9.43 -23.00 1.76
N PRO A 314 8.87 -21.79 1.96
CA PRO A 314 7.55 -21.65 2.55
C PRO A 314 6.51 -22.48 1.84
N LYS A 315 5.73 -23.27 2.59
CA LYS A 315 4.70 -24.13 2.04
C LYS A 315 3.45 -23.32 1.70
N TYR A 316 3.03 -23.41 0.45
CA TYR A 316 1.79 -22.83 -0.04
C TYR A 316 0.74 -23.91 -0.26
N LEU A 317 -0.54 -23.55 -0.03
CA LEU A 317 -1.67 -24.41 -0.40
C LEU A 317 -2.11 -24.04 -1.81
N TYR A 318 -2.15 -25.04 -2.68
CA TYR A 318 -2.67 -24.91 -4.03
C TYR A 318 -4.11 -25.41 -4.07
N LEU A 319 -5.02 -24.61 -4.63
CA LEU A 319 -6.47 -24.89 -4.70
C LEU A 319 -6.94 -25.30 -6.09
N TYR A 320 -6.03 -25.73 -6.95
CA TYR A 320 -6.29 -26.22 -8.32
C TYR A 320 -5.75 -27.62 -8.54
#